data_cff5caf9bdf1db42b70809a1d9352044
#
_entry.id   cff5caf9bdf1db42b70809a1d9352044
#
_cell.length_a   1.000
_cell.length_b   1.000
_cell.length_c   1.000
_cell.angle_alpha   90.00
_cell.angle_beta   90.00
_cell.angle_gamma   90.00
#
_symmetry.space_group_name_H-M   'P 1'
#
loop_
_entity.id
_entity.type
_entity.pdbx_description
1 polymer ?
#
loop_
_entity_poly.entity_id
_entity_poly.type
_entity_poly.pdbx_seq_one_letter_code
_entity_poly.pdbx_strand_id
1 'polypeptide(L)'
;HRVFNSIQEQNNWFLACDKPLLNQFLNPNLINNKNKFVKAPFGFGEVYSTGKIDTQILIEAYRSFLSDKNQYIAETFDYDSLTETSGGIAYKSIKSKYIVFTEGFGIHKNPYFKQLPLEGTKGEIVTIHAPELKLETILKSSIFVIPMESDNYLVGSTYEWTDKTNTPTSKAKSQLLEKLELLISCSYEVVNQRAGIRPTVSDRRPLVGCHPNHNRMYVLNGLGTRGVLIAPSMAESLYEFIESNTPLPEEIDINRFISVFS
;
A
#
# COMPACT_ATOMS: atom_id res chain seq x y z
N HIS A 1 2.09 -3.28 -17.81
CA HIS A 1 2.31 -4.56 -18.50
C HIS A 1 2.88 -5.61 -17.52
N ARG A 2 2.29 -6.79 -17.49
CA ARG A 2 2.84 -7.97 -16.81
C ARG A 2 3.85 -8.65 -17.76
N VAL A 3 5.11 -8.71 -17.35
CA VAL A 3 6.16 -9.41 -18.13
C VAL A 3 6.00 -10.91 -17.89
N PHE A 4 5.99 -11.70 -18.94
CA PHE A 4 6.01 -13.17 -18.83
C PHE A 4 7.44 -13.69 -18.90
N ASN A 5 7.77 -14.59 -17.97
CA ASN A 5 9.08 -15.24 -17.90
C ASN A 5 9.04 -16.68 -18.43
N SER A 6 7.86 -17.20 -18.76
CA SER A 6 7.66 -18.55 -19.30
C SER A 6 6.32 -18.68 -20.03
N ILE A 7 6.21 -19.74 -20.85
CA ILE A 7 4.95 -20.15 -21.47
C ILE A 7 3.90 -20.50 -20.38
N GLN A 8 4.30 -21.04 -19.26
CA GLN A 8 3.38 -21.32 -18.16
C GLN A 8 2.74 -20.05 -17.60
N GLU A 9 3.50 -18.95 -17.47
CA GLU A 9 2.93 -17.65 -17.06
C GLU A 9 1.95 -17.10 -18.09
N GLN A 10 2.21 -17.27 -19.39
CA GLN A 10 1.25 -16.91 -20.45
C GLN A 10 -0.04 -17.72 -20.33
N ASN A 11 0.07 -19.05 -20.18
CA ASN A 11 -1.11 -19.91 -20.04
C ASN A 11 -1.93 -19.55 -18.80
N ASN A 12 -1.28 -19.27 -17.67
CA ASN A 12 -1.96 -18.80 -16.46
C ASN A 12 -2.65 -17.44 -16.68
N TRP A 13 -2.07 -16.58 -17.51
CA TRP A 13 -2.69 -15.31 -17.89
C TRP A 13 -3.97 -15.51 -18.70
N PHE A 14 -3.95 -16.36 -19.70
CA PHE A 14 -5.14 -16.66 -20.51
C PHE A 14 -6.25 -17.27 -19.65
N LEU A 15 -5.91 -18.22 -18.76
CA LEU A 15 -6.87 -18.77 -17.81
C LEU A 15 -7.45 -17.70 -16.87
N ALA A 16 -6.68 -16.67 -16.54
CA ALA A 16 -7.18 -15.56 -15.75
C ALA A 16 -8.10 -14.63 -16.54
N CYS A 17 -7.82 -14.42 -17.86
CA CYS A 17 -8.67 -13.64 -18.74
C CYS A 17 -10.08 -14.23 -18.89
N ASP A 18 -10.21 -15.55 -18.77
CA ASP A 18 -11.51 -16.23 -18.88
C ASP A 18 -12.33 -16.18 -17.57
N LYS A 19 -11.74 -15.75 -16.47
CA LYS A 19 -12.44 -15.68 -15.18
C LYS A 19 -13.42 -14.51 -15.14
N PRO A 20 -14.67 -14.73 -14.68
CA PRO A 20 -15.59 -13.64 -14.36
C PRO A 20 -14.92 -12.62 -13.44
N LEU A 21 -15.21 -11.35 -13.59
CA LEU A 21 -14.63 -10.20 -12.90
C LEU A 21 -13.19 -9.85 -13.30
N LEU A 22 -12.34 -10.79 -13.76
CA LEU A 22 -10.99 -10.46 -14.24
C LEU A 22 -10.96 -10.11 -15.73
N ASN A 23 -11.84 -10.69 -16.54
CA ASN A 23 -11.91 -10.49 -17.98
C ASN A 23 -12.05 -9.02 -18.40
N GLN A 24 -12.71 -8.20 -17.58
CA GLN A 24 -12.86 -6.76 -17.85
C GLN A 24 -11.56 -5.95 -17.63
N PHE A 25 -10.56 -6.54 -16.94
CA PHE A 25 -9.30 -5.87 -16.62
C PHE A 25 -8.10 -6.43 -17.37
N LEU A 26 -8.22 -7.59 -17.99
CA LEU A 26 -7.09 -8.28 -18.62
C LEU A 26 -7.27 -8.35 -20.14
N ASN A 27 -6.23 -7.91 -20.88
CA ASN A 27 -6.20 -8.09 -22.32
C ASN A 27 -5.93 -9.56 -22.67
N PRO A 28 -6.84 -10.25 -23.39
CA PRO A 28 -6.62 -11.63 -23.79
C PRO A 28 -5.57 -11.80 -24.90
N ASN A 29 -5.09 -10.70 -25.50
CA ASN A 29 -4.08 -10.74 -26.52
C ASN A 29 -2.70 -10.46 -25.93
N LEU A 30 -1.68 -11.17 -26.40
CA LEU A 30 -0.30 -10.90 -26.05
C LEU A 30 0.17 -9.58 -26.67
N ILE A 31 0.85 -8.78 -25.87
CA ILE A 31 1.55 -7.59 -26.35
C ILE A 31 2.99 -7.96 -26.65
N ASN A 32 3.42 -7.76 -27.89
CA ASN A 32 4.79 -7.98 -28.29
C ASN A 32 5.71 -6.89 -27.72
N ASN A 33 6.89 -7.31 -27.26
CA ASN A 33 7.91 -6.38 -26.82
C ASN A 33 8.51 -5.63 -28.02
N LYS A 34 8.37 -4.31 -28.02
CA LYS A 34 9.00 -3.40 -29.01
C LYS A 34 10.17 -2.63 -28.42
N ASN A 35 10.39 -2.69 -27.10
CA ASN A 35 11.49 -2.00 -26.45
C ASN A 35 12.73 -2.91 -26.42
N LYS A 36 13.76 -2.55 -27.19
CA LYS A 36 14.99 -3.34 -27.32
C LYS A 36 15.79 -3.49 -26.01
N PHE A 37 15.54 -2.61 -25.03
CA PHE A 37 16.19 -2.64 -23.74
C PHE A 37 15.42 -3.40 -22.67
N VAL A 38 14.21 -3.86 -22.97
CA VAL A 38 13.42 -4.71 -22.06
C VAL A 38 13.54 -6.16 -22.47
N LYS A 39 13.91 -7.03 -21.54
CA LYS A 39 14.02 -8.46 -21.74
C LYS A 39 12.67 -9.12 -21.44
N ALA A 40 11.86 -9.34 -22.46
CA ALA A 40 10.54 -9.97 -22.35
C ALA A 40 10.32 -10.98 -23.50
N PRO A 41 11.05 -12.11 -23.48
CA PRO A 41 11.03 -13.07 -24.60
C PRO A 41 9.66 -13.72 -24.85
N PHE A 42 8.80 -13.74 -23.82
CA PHE A 42 7.45 -14.28 -23.91
C PHE A 42 6.37 -13.17 -23.99
N GLY A 43 6.77 -11.90 -24.24
CA GLY A 43 5.83 -10.79 -24.36
C GLY A 43 5.23 -10.33 -23.04
N PHE A 44 4.11 -9.61 -23.15
CA PHE A 44 3.42 -9.00 -22.01
C PHE A 44 1.93 -9.33 -22.01
N GLY A 45 1.36 -9.40 -20.79
CA GLY A 45 -0.08 -9.23 -20.57
C GLY A 45 -0.37 -7.78 -20.19
N GLU A 46 -1.39 -7.20 -20.79
CA GLU A 46 -1.82 -5.83 -20.46
C GLU A 46 -2.97 -5.85 -19.48
N VAL A 47 -2.88 -5.01 -18.43
CA VAL A 47 -3.95 -4.80 -17.47
C VAL A 47 -4.59 -3.46 -17.77
N TYR A 48 -5.90 -3.45 -17.98
CA TYR A 48 -6.70 -2.25 -18.23
C TYR A 48 -7.04 -1.51 -16.93
N SER A 49 -7.48 -0.27 -17.06
CA SER A 49 -7.93 0.55 -15.93
C SER A 49 -6.88 0.68 -14.83
N THR A 50 -5.62 0.73 -15.21
CA THR A 50 -4.49 0.94 -14.31
C THR A 50 -4.01 2.38 -14.36
N GLY A 51 -3.41 2.82 -13.26
CA GLY A 51 -2.86 4.16 -13.17
C GLY A 51 -1.72 4.26 -12.16
N LYS A 52 -1.12 5.41 -12.13
CA LYS A 52 -0.11 5.83 -11.18
C LYS A 52 -0.61 7.06 -10.44
N ILE A 53 -0.47 7.07 -9.13
CA ILE A 53 -0.71 8.25 -8.32
C ILE A 53 0.58 8.67 -7.62
N ASP A 54 0.91 9.95 -7.66
CA ASP A 54 1.96 10.50 -6.84
C ASP A 54 1.42 10.70 -5.41
N THR A 55 1.81 9.79 -4.53
CA THR A 55 1.35 9.79 -3.15
C THR A 55 1.92 10.94 -2.33
N GLN A 56 3.09 11.47 -2.70
CA GLN A 56 3.67 12.62 -2.03
C GLN A 56 2.84 13.87 -2.33
N ILE A 57 2.61 14.15 -3.61
CA ILE A 57 1.78 15.28 -4.05
C ILE A 57 0.36 15.18 -3.46
N LEU A 58 -0.23 13.97 -3.47
CA LEU A 58 -1.56 13.75 -2.89
C LEU A 58 -1.60 14.13 -1.40
N ILE A 59 -0.64 13.63 -0.61
CA ILE A 59 -0.61 13.87 0.83
C ILE A 59 -0.32 15.35 1.13
N GLU A 60 0.59 15.98 0.41
CA GLU A 60 0.92 17.39 0.58
C GLU A 60 -0.29 18.31 0.23
N ALA A 61 -0.96 18.05 -0.89
CA ALA A 61 -2.14 18.80 -1.31
C ALA A 61 -3.29 18.64 -0.31
N TYR A 62 -3.52 17.39 0.18
CA TYR A 62 -4.58 17.14 1.15
C TYR A 62 -4.27 17.78 2.52
N ARG A 63 -3.00 17.75 2.94
CA ARG A 63 -2.55 18.42 4.16
C ARG A 63 -2.79 19.94 4.07
N SER A 64 -2.42 20.57 2.96
CA SER A 64 -2.70 22.01 2.73
C SER A 64 -4.20 22.29 2.79
N PHE A 65 -5.01 21.49 2.10
CA PHE A 65 -6.47 21.62 2.13
C PHE A 65 -7.07 21.55 3.55
N LEU A 66 -6.58 20.63 4.39
CA LEU A 66 -7.03 20.52 5.78
C LEU A 66 -6.52 21.68 6.65
N SER A 67 -5.28 22.13 6.42
CA SER A 67 -4.69 23.27 7.13
C SER A 67 -5.46 24.56 6.86
N ASP A 68 -5.82 24.83 5.63
CA ASP A 68 -6.61 26.01 5.21
C ASP A 68 -8.00 26.03 5.88
N LYS A 69 -8.50 24.85 6.25
CA LYS A 69 -9.77 24.70 6.98
C LYS A 69 -9.63 24.62 8.51
N ASN A 70 -8.42 24.77 9.05
CA ASN A 70 -8.11 24.56 10.46
C ASN A 70 -8.53 23.16 10.98
N GLN A 71 -8.41 22.14 10.11
CA GLN A 71 -8.73 20.74 10.39
C GLN A 71 -7.49 19.84 10.48
N TYR A 72 -6.30 20.41 10.54
CA TYR A 72 -5.03 19.69 10.63
C TYR A 72 -4.18 20.21 11.79
N ILE A 73 -3.69 19.27 12.61
CA ILE A 73 -2.76 19.56 13.69
C ILE A 73 -1.49 18.74 13.45
N ALA A 74 -0.37 19.42 13.25
CA ALA A 74 0.93 18.80 12.99
C ALA A 74 1.65 18.49 14.30
N GLU A 75 1.20 17.44 15.02
CA GLU A 75 1.85 17.01 16.25
C GLU A 75 1.90 15.47 16.36
N THR A 76 2.76 14.97 17.23
CA THR A 76 2.72 13.56 17.64
C THR A 76 1.54 13.37 18.60
N PHE A 77 0.69 12.37 18.30
CA PHE A 77 -0.45 12.05 19.14
C PHE A 77 0.01 11.54 20.52
N ASP A 78 -0.54 12.14 21.56
CA ASP A 78 -0.25 11.83 22.97
C ASP A 78 -1.42 11.03 23.57
N TYR A 79 -1.25 9.73 23.73
CA TYR A 79 -2.29 8.86 24.26
C TYR A 79 -2.70 9.18 25.70
N ASP A 80 -1.80 9.74 26.51
CA ASP A 80 -2.09 10.09 27.90
C ASP A 80 -3.01 11.33 27.99
N SER A 81 -3.07 12.12 26.94
CA SER A 81 -4.00 13.25 26.80
C SER A 81 -5.38 12.86 26.27
N LEU A 82 -5.61 11.57 25.96
CA LEU A 82 -6.89 11.07 25.47
C LEU A 82 -7.77 10.61 26.63
N THR A 83 -9.01 11.07 26.66
CA THR A 83 -9.99 10.66 27.67
C THR A 83 -11.33 10.34 27.00
N GLU A 84 -11.88 9.17 27.31
CA GLU A 84 -13.26 8.83 26.98
C GLU A 84 -14.20 9.36 28.06
N THR A 85 -15.25 10.06 27.63
CA THR A 85 -16.26 10.63 28.51
C THR A 85 -17.65 10.08 28.16
N SER A 86 -18.63 10.28 29.01
CA SER A 86 -20.02 9.90 28.71
C SER A 86 -20.59 10.56 27.44
N GLY A 87 -20.06 11.74 27.08
CA GLY A 87 -20.51 12.52 25.91
C GLY A 87 -19.69 12.33 24.64
N GLY A 88 -18.50 11.71 24.71
CA GLY A 88 -17.60 11.61 23.56
C GLY A 88 -16.15 11.36 23.95
N ILE A 89 -15.25 11.79 23.08
CA ILE A 89 -13.80 11.73 23.25
C ILE A 89 -13.29 13.15 23.51
N ALA A 90 -12.40 13.31 24.48
CA ALA A 90 -11.64 14.53 24.73
C ALA A 90 -10.15 14.28 24.49
N TYR A 91 -9.51 15.14 23.72
CA TYR A 91 -8.07 15.15 23.48
C TYR A 91 -7.55 16.58 23.59
N LYS A 92 -6.81 16.88 24.65
CA LYS A 92 -6.40 18.26 24.96
C LYS A 92 -7.61 19.21 24.96
N SER A 93 -7.62 20.21 24.09
CA SER A 93 -8.75 21.14 23.93
C SER A 93 -9.82 20.67 22.94
N ILE A 94 -9.60 19.54 22.26
CA ILE A 94 -10.51 19.02 21.23
C ILE A 94 -11.55 18.12 21.89
N LYS A 95 -12.79 18.27 21.46
CA LYS A 95 -13.89 17.35 21.79
C LYS A 95 -14.48 16.77 20.52
N SER A 96 -14.69 15.48 20.47
CA SER A 96 -15.29 14.79 19.34
C SER A 96 -16.26 13.70 19.81
N LYS A 97 -17.11 13.27 18.92
CA LYS A 97 -18.03 12.15 19.13
C LYS A 97 -17.28 10.82 19.11
N TYR A 98 -16.31 10.70 18.20
CA TYR A 98 -15.53 9.50 17.94
C TYR A 98 -14.07 9.83 17.64
N ILE A 99 -13.22 8.82 17.74
CA ILE A 99 -11.83 8.86 17.25
C ILE A 99 -11.57 7.65 16.35
N VAL A 100 -10.87 7.88 15.25
CA VAL A 100 -10.42 6.83 14.33
C VAL A 100 -8.90 6.81 14.28
N PHE A 101 -8.29 5.69 14.64
CA PHE A 101 -6.84 5.48 14.59
C PHE A 101 -6.42 4.91 13.24
N THR A 102 -5.53 5.62 12.51
CA THR A 102 -5.05 5.26 11.17
C THR A 102 -3.52 5.27 11.08
N GLU A 103 -2.86 4.75 12.10
CA GLU A 103 -1.46 4.97 12.42
C GLU A 103 -0.46 4.10 11.63
N GLY A 104 -0.97 3.22 10.74
CA GLY A 104 -0.12 2.27 10.03
C GLY A 104 0.66 1.39 11.01
N PHE A 105 1.97 1.23 10.81
CA PHE A 105 2.82 0.44 11.71
C PHE A 105 2.96 1.06 13.12
N GLY A 106 2.63 2.34 13.27
CA GLY A 106 2.60 3.04 14.56
C GLY A 106 1.62 2.45 15.58
N ILE A 107 0.67 1.64 15.16
CA ILE A 107 -0.35 0.98 16.01
C ILE A 107 0.26 0.22 17.20
N HIS A 108 1.50 -0.25 17.09
CA HIS A 108 2.19 -0.94 18.19
C HIS A 108 2.42 -0.06 19.44
N LYS A 109 2.31 1.26 19.29
CA LYS A 109 2.36 2.23 20.41
C LYS A 109 0.98 2.56 20.96
N ASN A 110 -0.09 2.19 20.23
CA ASN A 110 -1.46 2.50 20.63
C ASN A 110 -1.93 1.58 21.77
N PRO A 111 -2.25 2.10 22.95
CA PRO A 111 -2.64 1.26 24.08
C PRO A 111 -3.94 0.47 23.86
N TYR A 112 -4.80 0.93 22.94
CA TYR A 112 -6.11 0.34 22.65
C TYR A 112 -6.08 -0.75 21.58
N PHE A 113 -5.18 -0.63 20.57
CA PHE A 113 -5.18 -1.49 19.40
C PHE A 113 -3.87 -2.23 19.12
N LYS A 114 -2.84 -2.08 20.00
CA LYS A 114 -1.52 -2.71 19.81
C LYS A 114 -1.53 -4.24 19.75
N GLN A 115 -2.55 -4.87 20.29
CA GLN A 115 -2.73 -6.33 20.31
C GLN A 115 -3.27 -6.91 18.99
N LEU A 116 -3.77 -6.07 18.08
CA LEU A 116 -4.17 -6.51 16.75
C LEU A 116 -2.96 -7.09 15.98
N PRO A 117 -3.13 -8.16 15.19
CA PRO A 117 -2.04 -8.93 14.57
C PRO A 117 -1.46 -8.22 13.33
N LEU A 118 -1.03 -6.97 13.51
CA LEU A 118 -0.33 -6.21 12.48
C LEU A 118 1.18 -6.44 12.63
N GLU A 119 1.76 -7.22 11.74
CA GLU A 119 3.16 -7.64 11.82
C GLU A 119 4.13 -6.63 11.19
N GLY A 120 3.67 -5.95 10.16
CA GLY A 120 4.48 -5.07 9.33
C GLY A 120 5.45 -5.82 8.41
N THR A 121 5.69 -5.28 7.24
CA THR A 121 6.67 -5.82 6.28
C THR A 121 7.47 -4.69 5.69
N LYS A 122 8.77 -4.67 5.95
CA LYS A 122 9.65 -3.68 5.34
C LYS A 122 9.78 -3.91 3.85
N GLY A 123 9.67 -2.85 3.07
CA GLY A 123 9.91 -2.84 1.64
C GLY A 123 10.85 -1.75 1.25
N GLU A 124 11.79 -2.09 0.40
CA GLU A 124 12.73 -1.12 -0.16
C GLU A 124 12.51 -0.96 -1.65
N ILE A 125 12.76 0.25 -2.13
CA ILE A 125 12.71 0.63 -3.54
C ILE A 125 13.97 1.43 -3.86
N VAL A 126 14.45 1.31 -5.09
CA VAL A 126 15.49 2.17 -5.63
C VAL A 126 14.92 3.04 -6.75
N THR A 127 15.48 4.23 -6.91
CA THR A 127 15.26 5.07 -8.09
C THR A 127 16.49 4.97 -8.95
N ILE A 128 16.30 4.66 -10.22
CA ILE A 128 17.36 4.66 -11.22
C ILE A 128 17.13 5.75 -12.25
N HIS A 129 18.20 6.30 -12.82
CA HIS A 129 18.19 7.11 -14.01
C HIS A 129 18.70 6.29 -15.19
N ALA A 130 17.88 6.12 -16.24
CA ALA A 130 18.17 5.26 -17.38
C ALA A 130 17.64 5.88 -18.70
N PRO A 131 18.35 6.85 -19.29
CA PRO A 131 17.85 7.63 -20.43
C PRO A 131 17.55 6.82 -21.69
N GLU A 132 18.21 5.68 -21.88
CA GLU A 132 17.98 4.82 -23.04
C GLU A 132 16.74 3.92 -22.90
N LEU A 133 16.27 3.68 -21.67
CA LEU A 133 15.18 2.71 -21.41
C LEU A 133 13.86 3.12 -22.06
N LYS A 134 13.54 4.43 -22.07
CA LYS A 134 12.34 5.01 -22.70
C LYS A 134 11.07 4.19 -22.48
N LEU A 135 10.85 3.80 -21.23
CA LEU A 135 9.70 3.03 -20.83
C LEU A 135 8.54 3.97 -20.51
N GLU A 136 7.40 3.78 -21.18
CA GLU A 136 6.20 4.61 -21.01
C GLU A 136 5.16 3.95 -20.09
N THR A 137 5.23 2.63 -19.90
CA THR A 137 4.28 1.85 -19.12
C THR A 137 4.93 1.20 -17.91
N ILE A 138 4.14 0.92 -16.88
CA ILE A 138 4.62 0.17 -15.72
C ILE A 138 4.90 -1.27 -16.15
N LEU A 139 6.11 -1.76 -15.89
CA LEU A 139 6.44 -3.18 -16.00
C LEU A 139 6.28 -3.87 -14.65
N LYS A 140 5.67 -5.04 -14.66
CA LYS A 140 5.53 -5.91 -13.49
C LYS A 140 6.04 -7.31 -13.83
N SER A 141 7.09 -7.73 -13.12
CA SER A 141 7.66 -9.08 -13.11
C SER A 141 7.82 -9.55 -11.65
N SER A 142 8.96 -10.13 -11.28
CA SER A 142 9.35 -10.34 -9.87
C SER A 142 9.53 -9.03 -9.10
N ILE A 143 9.85 -7.96 -9.81
CA ILE A 143 9.84 -6.57 -9.37
C ILE A 143 8.85 -5.75 -10.21
N PHE A 144 8.62 -4.49 -9.84
CA PHE A 144 8.03 -3.49 -10.72
C PHE A 144 9.07 -2.48 -11.18
N VAL A 145 8.87 -1.92 -12.37
CA VAL A 145 9.59 -0.74 -12.86
C VAL A 145 8.54 0.28 -13.27
N ILE A 146 8.52 1.43 -12.59
CA ILE A 146 7.53 2.49 -12.80
C ILE A 146 8.22 3.69 -13.39
N PRO A 147 7.85 4.14 -14.61
CA PRO A 147 8.40 5.36 -15.19
C PRO A 147 8.01 6.59 -14.37
N MET A 148 8.99 7.45 -14.16
CA MET A 148 8.89 8.76 -13.54
C MET A 148 9.30 9.84 -14.53
N GLU A 149 9.33 11.08 -14.11
CA GLU A 149 9.82 12.18 -14.94
C GLU A 149 11.34 12.13 -15.13
N SER A 150 11.83 12.76 -16.20
CA SER A 150 13.25 12.94 -16.49
C SER A 150 14.04 11.63 -16.56
N ASP A 151 13.50 10.62 -17.25
CA ASP A 151 14.13 9.31 -17.45
C ASP A 151 14.50 8.58 -16.15
N ASN A 152 13.79 8.90 -15.04
CA ASN A 152 13.90 8.18 -13.79
C ASN A 152 12.87 7.06 -13.71
N TYR A 153 13.19 6.01 -12.98
CA TYR A 153 12.31 4.85 -12.79
C TYR A 153 12.37 4.37 -11.35
N LEU A 154 11.20 4.13 -10.75
CA LEU A 154 11.12 3.43 -9.46
C LEU A 154 11.18 1.93 -9.69
N VAL A 155 12.11 1.28 -9.00
CA VAL A 155 12.31 -0.17 -9.05
C VAL A 155 12.05 -0.78 -7.68
N GLY A 156 11.16 -1.74 -7.59
CA GLY A 156 10.78 -2.35 -6.32
C GLY A 156 9.95 -3.59 -6.46
N SER A 157 9.65 -4.19 -5.37
CA SER A 157 10.12 -3.90 -4.02
C SER A 157 10.62 -5.17 -3.34
N THR A 158 11.39 -4.99 -2.31
CA THR A 158 11.76 -6.10 -1.42
C THR A 158 10.65 -6.41 -0.41
N TYR A 159 10.79 -7.55 0.27
CA TYR A 159 9.96 -7.98 1.39
C TYR A 159 10.88 -8.49 2.49
N GLU A 160 10.92 -7.78 3.62
CA GLU A 160 11.71 -8.15 4.79
C GLU A 160 10.78 -8.16 6.02
N TRP A 161 10.80 -9.27 6.74
CA TRP A 161 9.86 -9.51 7.84
C TRP A 161 10.45 -9.27 9.22
N THR A 162 11.78 -9.21 9.34
CA THR A 162 12.47 -9.08 10.62
C THR A 162 12.82 -7.64 10.95
N ASP A 163 13.45 -6.95 9.99
CA ASP A 163 13.84 -5.55 10.15
C ASP A 163 12.63 -4.62 10.07
N LYS A 164 12.35 -3.94 11.16
CA LYS A 164 11.26 -2.95 11.30
C LYS A 164 11.76 -1.52 11.29
N THR A 165 12.93 -1.25 10.70
CA THR A 165 13.45 0.11 10.52
C THR A 165 13.10 0.68 9.15
N ASN A 166 13.08 2.01 9.04
CA ASN A 166 12.96 2.71 7.75
C ASN A 166 14.32 2.99 7.09
N THR A 167 15.39 2.35 7.57
CA THR A 167 16.75 2.54 7.05
C THR A 167 16.99 1.64 5.84
N PRO A 168 17.34 2.19 4.66
CA PRO A 168 17.71 1.40 3.49
C PRO A 168 18.92 0.51 3.73
N THR A 169 19.00 -0.65 3.06
CA THR A 169 20.08 -1.63 3.23
C THR A 169 20.78 -1.96 1.91
N SER A 170 22.09 -2.18 1.97
CA SER A 170 22.87 -2.62 0.79
C SER A 170 22.39 -3.96 0.25
N LYS A 171 21.96 -4.88 1.13
CA LYS A 171 21.39 -6.18 0.75
C LYS A 171 20.14 -6.02 -0.13
N ALA A 172 19.20 -5.17 0.27
CA ALA A 172 17.99 -4.92 -0.51
C ALA A 172 18.29 -4.24 -1.85
N LYS A 173 19.26 -3.29 -1.86
CA LYS A 173 19.74 -2.67 -3.10
C LYS A 173 20.27 -3.72 -4.07
N SER A 174 21.19 -4.58 -3.65
CA SER A 174 21.74 -5.64 -4.51
C SER A 174 20.67 -6.55 -5.06
N GLN A 175 19.73 -7.04 -4.21
CA GLN A 175 18.61 -7.87 -4.64
C GLN A 175 17.72 -7.21 -5.71
N LEU A 176 17.47 -5.91 -5.60
CA LEU A 176 16.67 -5.18 -6.59
C LEU A 176 17.41 -5.02 -7.90
N LEU A 177 18.71 -4.71 -7.86
CA LEU A 177 19.52 -4.53 -9.05
C LEU A 177 19.73 -5.84 -9.80
N GLU A 178 20.02 -6.95 -9.10
CA GLU A 178 20.09 -8.30 -9.70
C GLU A 178 18.81 -8.65 -10.47
N LYS A 179 17.63 -8.38 -9.88
CA LYS A 179 16.34 -8.60 -10.55
C LYS A 179 16.09 -7.64 -11.70
N LEU A 180 16.58 -6.40 -11.60
CA LEU A 180 16.48 -5.41 -12.66
C LEU A 180 17.31 -5.81 -13.87
N GLU A 181 18.55 -6.29 -13.68
CA GLU A 181 19.45 -6.76 -14.74
C GLU A 181 18.89 -7.97 -15.50
N LEU A 182 18.01 -8.76 -14.88
CA LEU A 182 17.26 -9.80 -15.58
C LEU A 182 16.14 -9.23 -16.47
N LEU A 183 15.71 -7.99 -16.24
CA LEU A 183 14.58 -7.36 -16.91
C LEU A 183 15.00 -6.33 -17.97
N ILE A 184 16.12 -5.62 -17.76
CA ILE A 184 16.59 -4.59 -18.69
C ILE A 184 18.02 -4.87 -19.14
N SER A 185 18.45 -4.22 -20.25
CA SER A 185 19.78 -4.37 -20.82
C SER A 185 20.51 -3.06 -21.09
N CYS A 186 19.87 -1.89 -20.85
CA CYS A 186 20.54 -0.60 -20.94
C CYS A 186 21.34 -0.28 -19.67
N SER A 187 22.23 0.68 -19.78
CA SER A 187 22.93 1.27 -18.65
C SER A 187 21.97 2.07 -17.76
N TYR A 188 22.28 2.17 -16.49
CA TYR A 188 21.54 2.98 -15.52
C TYR A 188 22.44 3.44 -14.37
N GLU A 189 22.01 4.48 -13.69
CA GLU A 189 22.60 4.97 -12.45
C GLU A 189 21.57 4.88 -11.31
N VAL A 190 21.99 4.44 -10.13
CA VAL A 190 21.13 4.46 -8.94
C VAL A 190 21.21 5.82 -8.27
N VAL A 191 20.13 6.59 -8.32
CA VAL A 191 20.09 7.97 -7.82
C VAL A 191 19.46 8.08 -6.42
N ASN A 192 18.67 7.10 -5.98
CA ASN A 192 18.06 7.12 -4.64
C ASN A 192 17.68 5.71 -4.17
N GLN A 193 17.57 5.54 -2.87
CA GLN A 193 17.02 4.34 -2.23
C GLN A 193 16.15 4.74 -1.03
N ARG A 194 14.98 4.12 -0.88
CA ARG A 194 14.05 4.38 0.23
C ARG A 194 13.53 3.07 0.81
N ALA A 195 13.23 3.11 2.11
CA ALA A 195 12.63 2.00 2.84
C ALA A 195 11.37 2.47 3.57
N GLY A 196 10.42 1.56 3.76
CA GLY A 196 9.22 1.83 4.53
C GLY A 196 8.58 0.54 5.02
N ILE A 197 7.85 0.62 6.13
CA ILE A 197 7.16 -0.53 6.70
C ILE A 197 5.69 -0.49 6.26
N ARG A 198 5.27 -1.52 5.55
CA ARG A 198 3.86 -1.71 5.19
C ARG A 198 3.09 -2.24 6.38
N PRO A 199 1.93 -1.68 6.71
CA PRO A 199 1.09 -2.22 7.77
C PRO A 199 0.41 -3.52 7.30
N THR A 200 1.13 -4.63 7.39
CA THR A 200 0.69 -5.95 6.94
C THR A 200 0.10 -6.74 8.10
N VAL A 201 -1.11 -7.24 7.94
CA VAL A 201 -1.79 -8.12 8.91
C VAL A 201 -1.46 -9.58 8.59
N SER A 202 -1.44 -10.45 9.59
CA SER A 202 -1.14 -11.87 9.44
C SER A 202 -2.02 -12.57 8.39
N ASP A 203 -3.30 -12.24 8.34
CA ASP A 203 -4.28 -12.76 7.38
C ASP A 203 -4.34 -11.97 6.05
N ARG A 204 -3.56 -10.90 5.93
CA ARG A 204 -3.50 -9.99 4.75
C ARG A 204 -4.83 -9.30 4.43
N ARG A 205 -5.70 -9.12 5.42
CA ARG A 205 -6.95 -8.38 5.32
C ARG A 205 -6.85 -7.07 6.11
N PRO A 206 -7.55 -6.00 5.70
CA PRO A 206 -7.62 -4.75 6.47
C PRO A 206 -8.13 -4.95 7.89
N LEU A 207 -7.81 -4.02 8.76
CA LEU A 207 -8.32 -3.90 10.12
C LEU A 207 -9.25 -2.70 10.17
N VAL A 208 -10.55 -2.93 10.15
CA VAL A 208 -11.58 -1.89 10.20
C VAL A 208 -12.58 -2.23 11.30
N GLY A 209 -12.95 -1.26 12.14
CA GLY A 209 -14.01 -1.51 13.12
C GLY A 209 -13.88 -0.73 14.40
N CYS A 210 -14.79 -1.04 15.33
CA CYS A 210 -14.90 -0.44 16.65
C CYS A 210 -14.17 -1.29 17.71
N HIS A 211 -13.54 -0.63 18.66
CA HIS A 211 -12.95 -1.32 19.82
C HIS A 211 -14.05 -1.99 20.66
N PRO A 212 -13.93 -3.27 21.05
CA PRO A 212 -15.00 -3.99 21.72
C PRO A 212 -15.38 -3.42 23.10
N ASN A 213 -14.43 -2.79 23.81
CA ASN A 213 -14.66 -2.22 25.12
C ASN A 213 -14.73 -0.68 25.12
N HIS A 214 -14.54 0.00 23.96
CA HIS A 214 -14.54 1.45 23.80
C HIS A 214 -15.36 1.83 22.57
N ASN A 215 -16.65 1.98 22.73
CA ASN A 215 -17.62 2.14 21.62
C ASN A 215 -17.49 3.46 20.82
N ARG A 216 -16.54 4.30 21.19
CA ARG A 216 -16.22 5.57 20.50
C ARG A 216 -14.84 5.57 19.84
N MET A 217 -14.12 4.46 19.93
CA MET A 217 -12.77 4.29 19.38
C MET A 217 -12.78 3.31 18.22
N TYR A 218 -12.34 3.77 17.08
CA TYR A 218 -12.33 3.01 15.83
C TYR A 218 -10.91 2.88 15.28
N VAL A 219 -10.70 1.87 14.46
CA VAL A 219 -9.45 1.67 13.74
C VAL A 219 -9.73 1.46 12.24
N LEU A 220 -8.86 2.04 11.40
CA LEU A 220 -8.73 1.74 9.99
C LEU A 220 -7.24 1.57 9.69
N ASN A 221 -6.79 0.35 9.54
CA ASN A 221 -5.37 0.02 9.40
C ASN A 221 -5.18 -1.27 8.59
N GLY A 222 -3.97 -1.80 8.54
CA GLY A 222 -3.70 -3.09 7.93
C GLY A 222 -3.82 -3.14 6.42
N LEU A 223 -3.72 -2.02 5.71
CA LEU A 223 -3.94 -1.93 4.27
C LEU A 223 -2.83 -2.58 3.43
N GLY A 224 -1.71 -2.95 4.05
CA GLY A 224 -0.62 -3.71 3.44
C GLY A 224 -0.03 -3.06 2.19
N THR A 225 0.16 -3.87 1.15
CA THR A 225 0.77 -3.44 -0.13
C THR A 225 -0.21 -2.79 -1.09
N ARG A 226 -1.50 -2.81 -0.79
CA ARG A 226 -2.57 -2.31 -1.67
C ARG A 226 -3.28 -1.08 -1.10
N GLY A 227 -2.69 -0.43 -0.10
CA GLY A 227 -3.30 0.66 0.64
C GLY A 227 -3.85 1.76 -0.25
N VAL A 228 -3.08 2.23 -1.23
CA VAL A 228 -3.53 3.30 -2.16
C VAL A 228 -4.80 2.89 -2.93
N LEU A 229 -4.92 1.63 -3.32
CA LEU A 229 -6.07 1.13 -4.08
C LEU A 229 -7.31 0.96 -3.21
N ILE A 230 -7.15 0.41 -2.00
CA ILE A 230 -8.30 -0.02 -1.18
C ILE A 230 -8.69 0.99 -0.09
N ALA A 231 -7.84 1.97 0.24
CA ALA A 231 -8.12 2.93 1.29
C ALA A 231 -9.45 3.68 1.12
N PRO A 232 -9.85 4.14 -0.09
CA PRO A 232 -11.12 4.82 -0.26
C PRO A 232 -12.33 3.95 0.12
N SER A 233 -12.38 2.71 -0.36
CA SER A 233 -13.49 1.80 -0.04
C SER A 233 -13.50 1.37 1.43
N MET A 234 -12.33 1.23 2.07
CA MET A 234 -12.26 0.94 3.50
C MET A 234 -12.73 2.12 4.35
N ALA A 235 -12.40 3.35 3.92
CA ALA A 235 -12.87 4.56 4.59
C ALA A 235 -14.39 4.73 4.46
N GLU A 236 -14.95 4.45 3.29
CA GLU A 236 -16.38 4.45 3.02
C GLU A 236 -17.10 3.40 3.91
N SER A 237 -16.60 2.16 3.93
CA SER A 237 -17.15 1.10 4.78
C SER A 237 -17.15 1.46 6.26
N LEU A 238 -16.06 2.09 6.75
CA LEU A 238 -16.02 2.54 8.14
C LEU A 238 -16.97 3.70 8.39
N TYR A 239 -17.10 4.64 7.46
CA TYR A 239 -18.04 5.75 7.56
C TYR A 239 -19.49 5.26 7.64
N GLU A 240 -19.89 4.36 6.75
CA GLU A 240 -21.23 3.74 6.77
C GLU A 240 -21.49 2.95 8.05
N PHE A 241 -20.47 2.28 8.58
CA PHE A 241 -20.57 1.58 9.87
C PHE A 241 -20.80 2.55 11.02
N ILE A 242 -20.10 3.69 11.06
CA ILE A 242 -20.22 4.70 12.14
C ILE A 242 -21.55 5.46 12.07
N GLU A 243 -21.94 5.92 10.87
CA GLU A 243 -23.06 6.85 10.72
C GLU A 243 -24.39 6.14 10.47
N SER A 244 -24.38 4.99 9.82
CA SER A 244 -25.58 4.27 9.38
C SER A 244 -25.76 2.91 10.06
N ASN A 245 -24.83 2.47 10.91
CA ASN A 245 -24.76 1.13 11.48
C ASN A 245 -24.76 0.00 10.44
N THR A 246 -24.28 0.27 9.23
CA THR A 246 -24.14 -0.74 8.18
C THR A 246 -23.07 -1.74 8.61
N PRO A 247 -23.37 -3.06 8.70
CA PRO A 247 -22.38 -4.05 9.13
C PRO A 247 -21.14 -4.07 8.23
N LEU A 248 -19.96 -4.19 8.84
CA LEU A 248 -18.73 -4.39 8.09
C LEU A 248 -18.69 -5.81 7.51
N PRO A 249 -18.10 -6.00 6.31
CA PRO A 249 -17.76 -7.34 5.83
C PRO A 249 -16.85 -8.07 6.83
N GLU A 250 -17.16 -9.34 7.12
CA GLU A 250 -16.45 -10.15 8.12
C GLU A 250 -14.92 -10.16 7.91
N GLU A 251 -14.49 -10.17 6.64
CA GLU A 251 -13.09 -10.23 6.26
C GLU A 251 -12.28 -8.97 6.59
N ILE A 252 -12.92 -7.84 6.88
CA ILE A 252 -12.23 -6.60 7.27
C ILE A 252 -12.53 -6.20 8.71
N ASP A 253 -13.63 -6.70 9.31
CA ASP A 253 -14.03 -6.37 10.67
C ASP A 253 -13.00 -6.90 11.69
N ILE A 254 -12.53 -6.03 12.59
CA ILE A 254 -11.63 -6.42 13.67
C ILE A 254 -12.23 -7.41 14.66
N ASN A 255 -13.56 -7.57 14.68
CA ASN A 255 -14.24 -8.56 15.52
C ASN A 255 -13.80 -10.01 15.23
N ARG A 256 -13.22 -10.29 14.03
CA ARG A 256 -12.58 -11.58 13.75
C ARG A 256 -11.36 -11.87 14.63
N PHE A 257 -10.86 -10.85 15.32
CA PHE A 257 -9.78 -10.94 16.31
C PHE A 257 -10.23 -10.57 17.73
N ILE A 258 -11.50 -10.69 18.05
CA ILE A 258 -12.05 -10.25 19.34
C ILE A 258 -11.33 -10.88 20.55
N SER A 259 -10.82 -12.10 20.39
CA SER A 259 -10.10 -12.83 21.44
C SER A 259 -8.80 -12.15 21.89
N VAL A 260 -8.20 -11.26 21.08
CA VAL A 260 -6.96 -10.55 21.49
C VAL A 260 -7.26 -9.39 22.45
N PHE A 261 -8.53 -9.02 22.62
CA PHE A 261 -8.97 -7.96 23.54
C PHE A 261 -9.48 -8.49 24.92
N SER A 262 -9.43 -9.80 25.09
CA SER A 262 -9.87 -10.52 26.32
C SER A 262 -8.80 -10.48 27.39
#